data_d58adb05f643658274ea810ec6e38053
#
_entry.id   d58adb05f643658274ea810ec6e38053
#
_cell.length_a   1.000
_cell.length_b   1.000
_cell.length_c   1.000
_cell.angle_alpha   90.00
_cell.angle_beta   90.00
_cell.angle_gamma   90.00
#
_symmetry.space_group_name_H-M   'P 1'
#
loop_
_entity.id
_entity.type
_entity.pdbx_description
1 polymer ?
#
loop_
_entity_poly.entity_id
_entity_poly.type
_entity_poly.pdbx_seq_one_letter_code
_entity_poly.pdbx_strand_id
1 'polypeptide(L)'
;MDTSKAEVLSGRLLSPLGNRWAHVQAVAAQGQKITLALPEADRETLVVACWLHDIGYAPDAKTTGFHPLDGARYLAEIGCDERIVSLVAYHSVAVYEAEERGLASALAGFAVPSDPVLLDALTYSDMTTGPAGQPMTFEGRIAEILSRYGPDDLVHRAITRSQFSLGDAVTRTEARLAVRVLEPR
;
A
#
# COMPACT_ATOMS: atom_id res chain seq x y z
N MET A 1 -7.68 7.49 13.24
CA MET A 1 -7.31 8.69 12.41
C MET A 1 -8.34 8.78 11.30
N ASP A 2 -8.87 9.96 10.98
CA ASP A 2 -9.77 10.18 9.83
C ASP A 2 -9.00 10.53 8.56
N THR A 3 -9.69 10.49 7.41
CA THR A 3 -9.10 10.73 6.08
C THR A 3 -8.41 12.10 5.99
N SER A 4 -9.03 13.17 6.53
CA SER A 4 -8.45 14.52 6.46
C SER A 4 -7.12 14.63 7.21
N LYS A 5 -7.04 14.00 8.39
CA LYS A 5 -5.79 13.96 9.17
C LYS A 5 -4.71 13.14 8.48
N ALA A 6 -5.09 12.02 7.84
CA ALA A 6 -4.16 11.19 7.08
C ALA A 6 -3.57 11.95 5.88
N GLU A 7 -4.41 12.67 5.12
CA GLU A 7 -3.99 13.52 4.02
C GLU A 7 -3.02 14.62 4.48
N VAL A 8 -3.36 15.35 5.55
CA VAL A 8 -2.50 16.41 6.11
C VAL A 8 -1.15 15.83 6.58
N LEU A 9 -1.17 14.69 7.27
CA LEU A 9 0.06 14.03 7.74
C LEU A 9 0.93 13.60 6.57
N SER A 10 0.36 12.91 5.58
CA SER A 10 1.06 12.50 4.35
C SER A 10 1.62 13.69 3.60
N GLY A 11 0.82 14.75 3.42
CA GLY A 11 1.27 15.98 2.76
C GLY A 11 2.45 16.62 3.46
N ARG A 12 2.42 16.71 4.80
CA ARG A 12 3.53 17.24 5.58
C ARG A 12 4.83 16.46 5.39
N LEU A 13 4.74 15.14 5.33
CA LEU A 13 5.91 14.26 5.35
C LEU A 13 6.41 13.91 3.94
N LEU A 14 5.51 13.77 2.97
CA LEU A 14 5.85 13.24 1.65
C LEU A 14 5.89 14.30 0.54
N SER A 15 5.32 15.49 0.73
CA SER A 15 5.32 16.52 -0.33
C SER A 15 6.72 16.91 -0.82
N PRO A 16 7.79 16.88 0.01
CA PRO A 16 9.14 17.15 -0.49
C PRO A 16 9.71 16.05 -1.40
N LEU A 17 9.06 14.86 -1.45
CA LEU A 17 9.55 13.71 -2.20
C LEU A 17 9.03 13.61 -3.64
N GLY A 18 8.46 14.69 -4.19
CA GLY A 18 8.08 14.80 -5.59
C GLY A 18 7.19 13.65 -6.09
N ASN A 19 7.74 12.76 -6.92
CA ASN A 19 6.99 11.64 -7.49
C ASN A 19 6.33 10.75 -6.44
N ARG A 20 6.96 10.55 -5.28
CA ARG A 20 6.36 9.77 -4.20
C ARG A 20 5.08 10.42 -3.68
N TRP A 21 5.07 11.73 -3.52
CA TRP A 21 3.88 12.47 -3.15
C TRP A 21 2.78 12.36 -4.21
N ALA A 22 3.13 12.51 -5.49
CA ALA A 22 2.17 12.34 -6.60
C ALA A 22 1.58 10.92 -6.62
N HIS A 23 2.39 9.90 -6.36
CA HIS A 23 1.96 8.51 -6.23
C HIS A 23 0.93 8.34 -5.11
N VAL A 24 1.25 8.78 -3.88
CA VAL A 24 0.37 8.64 -2.72
C VAL A 24 -0.98 9.33 -2.92
N GLN A 25 -0.99 10.53 -3.49
CA GLN A 25 -2.23 11.23 -3.84
C GLN A 25 -3.09 10.41 -4.82
N ALA A 26 -2.47 9.83 -5.84
CA ALA A 26 -3.19 9.03 -6.83
C ALA A 26 -3.66 7.68 -6.26
N VAL A 27 -2.87 7.03 -5.38
CA VAL A 27 -3.28 5.81 -4.65
C VAL A 27 -4.48 6.10 -3.76
N ALA A 28 -4.49 7.22 -3.03
CA ALA A 28 -5.63 7.63 -2.21
C ALA A 28 -6.88 7.92 -3.06
N ALA A 29 -6.71 8.59 -4.20
CA ALA A 29 -7.80 8.83 -5.15
C ALA A 29 -8.34 7.51 -5.75
N GLN A 30 -7.47 6.55 -6.05
CA GLN A 30 -7.87 5.22 -6.51
C GLN A 30 -8.61 4.44 -5.41
N GLY A 31 -8.08 4.44 -4.17
CA GLY A 31 -8.75 3.86 -3.02
C GLY A 31 -10.15 4.45 -2.82
N GLN A 32 -10.30 5.76 -2.91
CA GLN A 32 -11.62 6.43 -2.81
C GLN A 32 -12.61 5.96 -3.88
N LYS A 33 -12.17 5.73 -5.13
CA LYS A 33 -13.04 5.24 -6.21
C LYS A 33 -13.59 3.85 -5.95
N ILE A 34 -12.80 2.98 -5.31
CA ILE A 34 -13.17 1.58 -5.09
C ILE A 34 -13.87 1.34 -3.75
N THR A 35 -14.06 2.36 -2.91
CA THR A 35 -14.72 2.22 -1.60
C THR A 35 -16.09 1.57 -1.66
N LEU A 36 -16.84 1.77 -2.75
CA LEU A 36 -18.17 1.18 -2.93
C LEU A 36 -18.15 -0.35 -3.05
N ALA A 37 -17.00 -0.96 -3.36
CA ALA A 37 -16.82 -2.42 -3.35
C ALA A 37 -16.59 -2.98 -1.94
N LEU A 38 -16.51 -2.12 -0.91
CA LEU A 38 -16.27 -2.48 0.48
C LEU A 38 -17.50 -2.25 1.35
N PRO A 39 -17.61 -2.97 2.49
CA PRO A 39 -18.53 -2.62 3.56
C PRO A 39 -18.34 -1.15 3.99
N GLU A 40 -19.42 -0.48 4.37
CA GLU A 40 -19.40 0.94 4.73
C GLU A 40 -18.37 1.24 5.86
N ALA A 41 -18.33 0.36 6.87
CA ALA A 41 -17.41 0.49 8.00
C ALA A 41 -15.91 0.45 7.61
N ASP A 42 -15.57 -0.06 6.43
CA ASP A 42 -14.19 -0.25 5.98
C ASP A 42 -13.72 0.82 5.00
N ARG A 43 -14.65 1.61 4.47
CA ARG A 43 -14.35 2.59 3.40
C ARG A 43 -13.35 3.65 3.83
N GLU A 44 -13.56 4.25 5.01
CA GLU A 44 -12.64 5.25 5.53
C GLU A 44 -11.28 4.63 5.87
N THR A 45 -11.25 3.43 6.44
CA THR A 45 -10.00 2.71 6.76
C THR A 45 -9.15 2.48 5.51
N LEU A 46 -9.76 2.08 4.37
CA LEU A 46 -9.04 1.95 3.11
C LEU A 46 -8.40 3.27 2.68
N VAL A 47 -9.18 4.36 2.66
CA VAL A 47 -8.69 5.66 2.17
C VAL A 47 -7.57 6.19 3.06
N VAL A 48 -7.70 6.04 4.38
CA VAL A 48 -6.65 6.39 5.35
C VAL A 48 -5.39 5.56 5.11
N ALA A 49 -5.52 4.23 4.91
CA ALA A 49 -4.38 3.36 4.60
C ALA A 49 -3.71 3.74 3.27
N CYS A 50 -4.48 4.10 2.24
CA CYS A 50 -3.95 4.59 0.96
C CYS A 50 -3.13 5.88 1.13
N TRP A 51 -3.56 6.84 1.97
CA TRP A 51 -2.79 8.04 2.27
C TRP A 51 -1.48 7.74 3.01
N LEU A 52 -1.45 6.68 3.82
CA LEU A 52 -0.35 6.42 4.77
C LEU A 52 0.59 5.29 4.34
N HIS A 53 0.26 4.48 3.31
CA HIS A 53 1.00 3.26 2.98
C HIS A 53 2.51 3.49 2.75
N ASP A 54 2.86 4.61 2.16
CA ASP A 54 4.21 4.97 1.78
C ASP A 54 4.91 5.95 2.75
N ILE A 55 4.29 6.23 3.93
CA ILE A 55 4.80 7.23 4.88
C ILE A 55 6.23 6.92 5.37
N GLY A 56 6.62 5.65 5.35
CA GLY A 56 7.97 5.20 5.73
C GLY A 56 9.10 5.65 4.79
N TYR A 57 8.77 6.26 3.64
CA TYR A 57 9.78 6.93 2.81
C TYR A 57 10.17 8.30 3.35
N ALA A 58 9.36 8.90 4.21
CA ALA A 58 9.66 10.19 4.79
C ALA A 58 10.94 10.15 5.64
N PRO A 59 11.83 11.16 5.57
CA PRO A 59 13.04 11.20 6.40
C PRO A 59 12.76 11.00 7.89
N ASP A 60 11.67 11.58 8.40
CA ASP A 60 11.27 11.51 9.81
C ASP A 60 10.80 10.10 10.25
N ALA A 61 10.36 9.27 9.31
CA ALA A 61 9.91 7.89 9.59
C ALA A 61 10.99 6.85 9.30
N LYS A 62 11.96 7.17 8.43
CA LYS A 62 12.92 6.22 7.89
C LYS A 62 13.96 5.78 8.93
N THR A 63 13.96 4.48 9.26
CA THR A 63 14.92 3.87 10.20
C THR A 63 15.69 2.70 9.59
N THR A 64 15.03 1.81 8.85
CA THR A 64 15.62 0.61 8.23
C THR A 64 15.82 0.76 6.72
N GLY A 65 15.11 1.70 6.10
CA GLY A 65 15.02 1.82 4.65
C GLY A 65 14.03 0.85 4.00
N PHE A 66 13.25 0.12 4.82
CA PHE A 66 12.13 -0.71 4.39
C PHE A 66 10.83 0.00 4.77
N HIS A 67 10.25 0.71 3.81
CA HIS A 67 9.16 1.67 4.06
C HIS A 67 7.90 1.07 4.72
N PRO A 68 7.48 -0.19 4.46
CA PRO A 68 6.33 -0.74 5.18
C PRO A 68 6.58 -0.85 6.69
N LEU A 69 7.77 -1.33 7.07
CA LEU A 69 8.17 -1.46 8.48
C LEU A 69 8.38 -0.08 9.13
N ASP A 70 9.08 0.81 8.44
CA ASP A 70 9.38 2.15 8.94
C ASP A 70 8.09 2.97 9.12
N GLY A 71 7.17 2.88 8.15
CA GLY A 71 5.86 3.52 8.21
C GLY A 71 5.00 2.97 9.34
N ALA A 72 4.95 1.65 9.51
CA ALA A 72 4.20 1.01 10.60
C ALA A 72 4.73 1.43 11.97
N ARG A 73 6.04 1.48 12.17
CA ARG A 73 6.67 1.96 13.42
C ARG A 73 6.29 3.41 13.71
N TYR A 74 6.46 4.29 12.73
CA TYR A 74 6.12 5.69 12.87
C TYR A 74 4.64 5.89 13.25
N LEU A 75 3.73 5.18 12.58
CA LEU A 75 2.30 5.28 12.85
C LEU A 75 1.92 4.72 14.23
N ALA A 76 2.55 3.63 14.66
CA ALA A 76 2.36 3.08 16.00
C ALA A 76 2.85 4.06 17.08
N GLU A 77 4.02 4.70 16.88
CA GLU A 77 4.59 5.68 17.80
C GLU A 77 3.69 6.89 18.00
N ILE A 78 3.03 7.36 16.94
CA ILE A 78 2.07 8.49 17.05
C ILE A 78 0.67 8.06 17.49
N GLY A 79 0.46 6.79 17.86
CA GLY A 79 -0.82 6.29 18.38
C GLY A 79 -1.90 6.10 17.30
N CYS A 80 -1.51 5.78 16.08
CA CYS A 80 -2.47 5.43 15.04
C CYS A 80 -3.17 4.09 15.35
N ASP A 81 -4.39 3.93 14.83
CA ASP A 81 -5.17 2.71 14.98
C ASP A 81 -4.39 1.48 14.47
N GLU A 82 -4.38 0.39 15.26
CA GLU A 82 -3.64 -0.83 14.97
C GLU A 82 -4.03 -1.45 13.62
N ARG A 83 -5.29 -1.32 13.22
CA ARG A 83 -5.79 -1.82 11.93
C ARG A 83 -5.13 -1.09 10.75
N ILE A 84 -4.91 0.22 10.87
CA ILE A 84 -4.20 1.01 9.86
C ILE A 84 -2.71 0.69 9.87
N VAL A 85 -2.11 0.60 11.07
CA VAL A 85 -0.70 0.22 11.24
C VAL A 85 -0.43 -1.12 10.57
N SER A 86 -1.29 -2.13 10.78
CA SER A 86 -1.14 -3.45 10.19
C SER A 86 -1.27 -3.44 8.66
N LEU A 87 -2.22 -2.67 8.10
CA LEU A 87 -2.35 -2.50 6.66
C LEU A 87 -1.09 -1.88 6.04
N VAL A 88 -0.52 -0.86 6.69
CA VAL A 88 0.73 -0.22 6.23
C VAL A 88 1.91 -1.18 6.35
N ALA A 89 2.01 -1.97 7.43
CA ALA A 89 3.07 -2.95 7.61
C ALA A 89 3.09 -4.04 6.51
N TYR A 90 1.91 -4.46 6.06
CA TYR A 90 1.76 -5.62 5.19
C TYR A 90 1.31 -5.30 3.75
N HIS A 91 1.16 -4.02 3.38
CA HIS A 91 0.72 -3.66 2.03
C HIS A 91 1.67 -4.21 0.95
N SER A 92 1.09 -4.45 -0.22
CA SER A 92 1.81 -4.89 -1.41
C SER A 92 2.74 -6.07 -1.15
N VAL A 93 2.26 -7.04 -0.32
CA VAL A 93 2.96 -8.28 0.10
C VAL A 93 4.37 -8.05 0.64
N ALA A 94 4.52 -7.04 1.49
CA ALA A 94 5.77 -6.61 2.13
C ALA A 94 6.60 -7.75 2.77
N VAL A 95 5.97 -8.88 3.11
CA VAL A 95 6.64 -10.05 3.69
C VAL A 95 7.80 -10.57 2.83
N TYR A 96 7.65 -10.56 1.49
CA TYR A 96 8.69 -11.05 0.58
C TYR A 96 9.93 -10.13 0.59
N GLU A 97 9.72 -8.82 0.61
CA GLU A 97 10.84 -7.87 0.70
C GLU A 97 11.46 -7.88 2.10
N ALA A 98 10.66 -8.07 3.17
CA ALA A 98 11.15 -8.23 4.53
C ALA A 98 12.09 -9.44 4.66
N GLU A 99 11.76 -10.56 4.02
CA GLU A 99 12.63 -11.75 3.96
C GLU A 99 13.95 -11.44 3.28
N GLU A 100 13.93 -10.84 2.08
CA GLU A 100 15.14 -10.47 1.34
C GLU A 100 16.05 -9.49 2.11
N ARG A 101 15.45 -8.66 2.96
CA ARG A 101 16.15 -7.70 3.82
C ARG A 101 16.62 -8.26 5.16
N GLY A 102 16.22 -9.49 5.53
CA GLY A 102 16.44 -10.03 6.88
C GLY A 102 15.62 -9.33 7.96
N LEU A 103 14.50 -8.71 7.60
CA LEU A 103 13.63 -7.94 8.49
C LEU A 103 12.31 -8.66 8.82
N ALA A 104 12.15 -9.93 8.42
CA ALA A 104 10.92 -10.69 8.63
C ALA A 104 10.48 -10.75 10.10
N SER A 105 11.42 -10.97 11.03
CA SER A 105 11.13 -10.99 12.48
C SER A 105 10.69 -9.62 13.01
N ALA A 106 11.23 -8.53 12.46
CA ALA A 106 10.84 -7.19 12.85
C ALA A 106 9.44 -6.83 12.32
N LEU A 107 9.12 -7.25 11.08
CA LEU A 107 7.79 -7.09 10.49
C LEU A 107 6.75 -7.92 11.26
N ALA A 108 7.07 -9.15 11.66
CA ALA A 108 6.21 -10.04 12.45
C ALA A 108 5.88 -9.49 13.85
N GLY A 109 6.52 -8.42 14.30
CA GLY A 109 6.15 -7.66 15.50
C GLY A 109 4.83 -6.90 15.36
N PHE A 110 4.32 -6.73 14.14
CA PHE A 110 3.01 -6.13 13.86
C PHE A 110 1.97 -7.21 13.59
N ALA A 111 0.73 -6.96 14.00
CA ALA A 111 -0.38 -7.85 13.70
C ALA A 111 -0.59 -7.97 12.18
N VAL A 112 -0.81 -9.19 11.70
CA VAL A 112 -1.22 -9.41 10.31
C VAL A 112 -2.64 -8.85 10.14
N PRO A 113 -2.95 -8.12 9.04
CA PRO A 113 -4.30 -7.60 8.81
C PRO A 113 -5.34 -8.72 8.90
N SER A 114 -6.32 -8.54 9.76
CA SER A 114 -7.43 -9.50 9.95
C SER A 114 -8.43 -9.49 8.79
N ASP A 115 -8.41 -8.42 7.99
CA ASP A 115 -9.30 -8.24 6.85
C ASP A 115 -8.52 -8.32 5.53
N PRO A 116 -8.55 -9.48 4.85
CA PRO A 116 -7.86 -9.65 3.58
C PRO A 116 -8.47 -8.80 2.46
N VAL A 117 -9.75 -8.41 2.56
CA VAL A 117 -10.40 -7.58 1.54
C VAL A 117 -9.83 -6.17 1.52
N LEU A 118 -9.59 -5.59 2.71
CA LEU A 118 -8.94 -4.28 2.83
C LEU A 118 -7.50 -4.31 2.33
N LEU A 119 -6.75 -5.37 2.66
CA LEU A 119 -5.37 -5.51 2.20
C LEU A 119 -5.31 -5.69 0.68
N ASP A 120 -6.21 -6.49 0.09
CA ASP A 120 -6.36 -6.63 -1.36
C ASP A 120 -6.66 -5.29 -2.02
N ALA A 121 -7.59 -4.51 -1.47
CA ALA A 121 -8.00 -3.21 -2.00
C ALA A 121 -6.88 -2.17 -1.92
N LEU A 122 -6.09 -2.17 -0.84
CA LEU A 122 -4.90 -1.32 -0.73
C LEU A 122 -3.83 -1.73 -1.75
N THR A 123 -3.55 -3.03 -1.87
CA THR A 123 -2.62 -3.58 -2.87
C THR A 123 -3.07 -3.25 -4.29
N TYR A 124 -4.35 -3.38 -4.61
CA TYR A 124 -4.91 -2.98 -5.90
C TYR A 124 -4.66 -1.49 -6.17
N SER A 125 -4.95 -0.63 -5.20
CA SER A 125 -4.81 0.82 -5.36
C SER A 125 -3.35 1.23 -5.62
N ASP A 126 -2.39 0.62 -4.92
CA ASP A 126 -0.96 0.84 -5.11
C ASP A 126 -0.48 0.26 -6.45
N MET A 127 -0.81 -1.01 -6.73
CA MET A 127 -0.27 -1.75 -7.87
C MET A 127 -0.95 -1.40 -9.21
N THR A 128 -1.98 -0.57 -9.20
CA THR A 128 -2.58 0.02 -10.42
C THR A 128 -2.25 1.51 -10.58
N THR A 129 -1.33 2.03 -9.74
CA THR A 129 -0.87 3.42 -9.77
C THR A 129 0.64 3.48 -9.99
N GLY A 130 1.06 4.26 -10.97
CA GLY A 130 2.48 4.41 -11.31
C GLY A 130 3.24 5.36 -10.38
N PRO A 131 4.58 5.40 -10.47
CA PRO A 131 5.42 6.15 -9.53
C PRO A 131 5.24 7.67 -9.58
N ALA A 132 4.67 8.22 -10.64
CA ALA A 132 4.32 9.64 -10.75
C ALA A 132 2.80 9.87 -10.67
N GLY A 133 2.04 8.88 -10.16
CA GLY A 133 0.59 8.97 -9.98
C GLY A 133 -0.24 8.67 -11.24
N GLN A 134 0.39 8.25 -12.34
CA GLN A 134 -0.34 7.86 -13.55
C GLN A 134 -1.04 6.50 -13.35
N PRO A 135 -2.25 6.29 -13.92
CA PRO A 135 -2.88 4.96 -13.91
C PRO A 135 -2.05 3.97 -14.74
N MET A 136 -1.95 2.74 -14.25
CA MET A 136 -1.24 1.64 -14.90
C MET A 136 -2.05 0.35 -14.80
N THR A 137 -1.80 -0.60 -15.72
CA THR A 137 -2.21 -1.99 -15.51
C THR A 137 -1.26 -2.64 -14.48
N PHE A 138 -1.70 -3.73 -13.87
CA PHE A 138 -0.86 -4.49 -12.94
C PHE A 138 0.43 -4.96 -13.61
N GLU A 139 0.34 -5.53 -14.81
CA GLU A 139 1.50 -6.01 -15.58
C GLU A 139 2.46 -4.86 -15.94
N GLY A 140 1.90 -3.72 -16.31
CA GLY A 140 2.68 -2.51 -16.57
C GLY A 140 3.42 -2.03 -15.33
N ARG A 141 2.79 -2.10 -14.15
CA ARG A 141 3.39 -1.74 -12.87
C ARG A 141 4.52 -2.70 -12.48
N ILE A 142 4.31 -4.02 -12.62
CA ILE A 142 5.37 -5.01 -12.39
C ILE A 142 6.56 -4.76 -13.32
N ALA A 143 6.32 -4.59 -14.62
CA ALA A 143 7.38 -4.31 -15.60
C ALA A 143 8.16 -3.02 -15.26
N GLU A 144 7.46 -1.96 -14.84
CA GLU A 144 8.05 -0.69 -14.43
C GLU A 144 8.96 -0.88 -13.21
N ILE A 145 8.50 -1.60 -12.16
CA ILE A 145 9.31 -1.86 -10.98
C ILE A 145 10.56 -2.67 -11.36
N LEU A 146 10.41 -3.78 -12.09
CA LEU A 146 11.52 -4.62 -12.49
C LEU A 146 12.53 -3.89 -13.39
N SER A 147 12.10 -2.89 -14.17
CA SER A 147 13.00 -2.08 -15.00
C SER A 147 13.92 -1.15 -14.20
N ARG A 148 13.50 -0.76 -12.98
CA ARG A 148 14.30 0.12 -12.11
C ARG A 148 15.39 -0.62 -11.32
N TYR A 149 15.21 -1.92 -11.11
CA TYR A 149 16.07 -2.73 -10.27
C TYR A 149 16.66 -3.88 -11.09
N GLY A 150 17.96 -4.08 -11.02
CA GLY A 150 18.63 -5.20 -11.67
C GLY A 150 18.25 -6.54 -11.00
N PRO A 151 18.49 -7.69 -11.68
CA PRO A 151 18.09 -9.01 -11.19
C PRO A 151 18.71 -9.40 -9.84
N ASP A 152 19.85 -8.82 -9.51
CA ASP A 152 20.55 -9.05 -8.22
C ASP A 152 20.06 -8.12 -7.10
N ASP A 153 19.17 -7.18 -7.40
CA ASP A 153 18.59 -6.30 -6.40
C ASP A 153 17.53 -7.05 -5.57
N LEU A 154 17.50 -6.76 -4.28
CA LEU A 154 16.55 -7.41 -3.36
C LEU A 154 15.08 -7.10 -3.71
N VAL A 155 14.80 -5.87 -4.22
CA VAL A 155 13.44 -5.49 -4.64
C VAL A 155 13.03 -6.30 -5.87
N HIS A 156 13.94 -6.49 -6.84
CA HIS A 156 13.67 -7.31 -8.01
C HIS A 156 13.32 -8.76 -7.61
N ARG A 157 14.10 -9.37 -6.71
CA ARG A 157 13.83 -10.73 -6.24
C ARG A 157 12.51 -10.82 -5.48
N ALA A 158 12.24 -9.87 -4.59
CA ALA A 158 11.00 -9.81 -3.83
C ALA A 158 9.77 -9.70 -4.75
N ILE A 159 9.78 -8.77 -5.71
CA ILE A 159 8.69 -8.59 -6.68
C ILE A 159 8.52 -9.83 -7.56
N THR A 160 9.60 -10.43 -8.05
CA THR A 160 9.54 -11.66 -8.86
C THR A 160 8.88 -12.81 -8.09
N ARG A 161 9.20 -12.97 -6.80
CA ARG A 161 8.60 -13.99 -5.93
C ARG A 161 7.14 -13.70 -5.58
N SER A 162 6.78 -12.44 -5.44
CA SER A 162 5.46 -12.01 -4.96
C SER A 162 4.43 -11.75 -6.07
N GLN A 163 4.84 -11.69 -7.33
CA GLN A 163 3.97 -11.25 -8.44
C GLN A 163 2.65 -12.01 -8.55
N PHE A 164 2.61 -13.32 -8.25
CA PHE A 164 1.37 -14.09 -8.25
C PHE A 164 0.44 -13.63 -7.12
N SER A 165 0.95 -13.48 -5.90
CA SER A 165 0.16 -13.02 -4.75
C SER A 165 -0.37 -11.61 -4.95
N LEU A 166 0.43 -10.73 -5.56
CA LEU A 166 0.03 -9.37 -5.95
C LEU A 166 -1.08 -9.42 -7.02
N GLY A 167 -0.90 -10.22 -8.07
CA GLY A 167 -1.88 -10.39 -9.14
C GLY A 167 -3.20 -10.97 -8.65
N ASP A 168 -3.15 -11.93 -7.73
CA ASP A 168 -4.34 -12.49 -7.09
C ASP A 168 -5.11 -11.44 -6.29
N ALA A 169 -4.44 -10.56 -5.54
CA ALA A 169 -5.07 -9.47 -4.80
C ALA A 169 -5.76 -8.47 -5.74
N VAL A 170 -5.09 -8.12 -6.84
CA VAL A 170 -5.65 -7.26 -7.89
C VAL A 170 -6.89 -7.91 -8.51
N THR A 171 -6.80 -9.16 -8.95
CA THR A 171 -7.90 -9.91 -9.57
C THR A 171 -9.10 -10.05 -8.63
N ARG A 172 -8.88 -10.35 -7.34
CA ARG A 172 -9.97 -10.43 -6.36
C ARG A 172 -10.67 -9.08 -6.18
N THR A 173 -9.92 -7.98 -6.20
CA THR A 173 -10.50 -6.63 -6.09
C THR A 173 -11.30 -6.26 -7.33
N GLU A 174 -10.79 -6.54 -8.53
CA GLU A 174 -11.50 -6.33 -9.81
C GLU A 174 -12.80 -7.13 -9.88
N ALA A 175 -12.78 -8.40 -9.44
CA ALA A 175 -13.99 -9.22 -9.37
C ALA A 175 -15.06 -8.60 -8.45
N ARG A 176 -14.68 -8.06 -7.29
CA ARG A 176 -15.62 -7.35 -6.39
C ARG A 176 -16.20 -6.09 -7.02
N LEU A 177 -15.37 -5.34 -7.75
CA LEU A 177 -15.82 -4.14 -8.46
C LEU A 177 -16.81 -4.48 -9.58
N ALA A 178 -16.57 -5.55 -10.33
CA ALA A 178 -17.46 -6.00 -11.41
C ALA A 178 -18.84 -6.41 -10.89
N VAL A 179 -18.92 -7.11 -9.75
CA VAL A 179 -20.19 -7.49 -9.12
C VAL A 179 -21.05 -6.26 -8.77
N ARG A 180 -20.41 -5.20 -8.23
CA ARG A 180 -21.11 -3.97 -7.83
C ARG A 180 -21.67 -3.17 -9.02
N VAL A 181 -21.05 -3.27 -10.18
CA VAL A 181 -21.55 -2.60 -11.40
C VAL A 181 -22.84 -3.27 -11.90
N LEU A 182 -23.05 -4.55 -11.59
CA LEU A 182 -24.20 -5.33 -12.03
C LEU A 182 -25.40 -5.28 -11.06
N GLU A 183 -25.22 -4.78 -9.84
CA GLU A 183 -26.33 -4.58 -8.88
C GLU A 183 -26.99 -3.21 -9.11
N PRO A 184 -28.22 -3.13 -9.63
CA PRO A 184 -28.93 -1.87 -9.74
C PRO A 184 -29.21 -1.29 -8.33
N ARG A 185 -29.09 0.01 -8.18
CA ARG A 185 -29.43 0.77 -6.96
C ARG A 185 -30.92 0.71 -6.69
#